data_dcfbaccda37e6458e5b7c796d473e925
#
_entry.id   dcfbaccda37e6458e5b7c796d473e925
#
_cell.length_a   1.000
_cell.length_b   1.000
_cell.length_c   1.000
_cell.angle_alpha   90.00
_cell.angle_beta   90.00
_cell.angle_gamma   90.00
#
_symmetry.space_group_name_H-M   'P 1'
#
loop_
_entity.id
_entity.type
_entity.pdbx_description
1 polymer ?
#
loop_
_entity_poly.entity_id
_entity_poly.type
_entity_poly.pdbx_seq_one_letter_code
_entity_poly.pdbx_strand_id
1 'polypeptide(L)'
;VLVVAHPGHELTLAGWLTTVGPSVFVMTDGSGQLGRSRLHSTTKGLLNAGARPGSIYGDFSDRQVYEAMLKHDVDLFLRATFELADWIVLDDVDYVVGDSAEGYNPMHDVCRIIIGGAVELATRLRGRPIGNYEYVVTGRRDHCIAGRCAGTIRLRLDDAALERKVADALAYPELAGEVDAAIRRDGIEASRYECLHPVDNRMSWTPAEGGKPHYEEHGESRVASGKYQRSVRYAEHIAPLYAAFWENISECLDAPAASRMVGASSLQMGGRQIRPS
;
A
#
# COMPACT_ATOMS: atom_id res chain seq x y z
N VAL A 1 4.49 -4.57 10.67
CA VAL A 1 3.24 -4.18 10.00
C VAL A 1 3.42 -4.31 8.49
N LEU A 2 2.38 -4.78 7.79
CA LEU A 2 2.28 -4.71 6.32
C LEU A 2 1.18 -3.72 5.94
N VAL A 3 1.43 -2.89 4.94
CA VAL A 3 0.46 -1.93 4.39
C VAL A 3 0.41 -2.11 2.88
N VAL A 4 -0.77 -2.41 2.34
CA VAL A 4 -0.99 -2.65 0.91
C VAL A 4 -2.08 -1.74 0.34
N ALA A 5 -1.91 -1.32 -0.90
CA ALA A 5 -2.91 -0.51 -1.59
C ALA A 5 -4.20 -1.29 -1.87
N HIS A 6 -4.07 -2.53 -2.29
CA HIS A 6 -5.19 -3.38 -2.70
C HIS A 6 -5.12 -4.79 -2.12
N PRO A 7 -6.27 -5.44 -1.88
CA PRO A 7 -6.35 -6.85 -1.53
C PRO A 7 -5.70 -7.74 -2.60
N GLY A 8 -4.87 -8.69 -2.17
CA GLY A 8 -4.11 -9.60 -3.03
C GLY A 8 -2.63 -9.27 -3.15
N HIS A 9 -2.19 -8.04 -2.82
CA HIS A 9 -0.77 -7.69 -2.83
C HIS A 9 0.04 -8.45 -1.77
N GLU A 10 -0.59 -8.76 -0.65
CA GLU A 10 -0.01 -9.55 0.44
C GLU A 10 0.46 -10.94 0.00
N LEU A 11 -0.11 -11.51 -1.06
CA LEU A 11 0.30 -12.80 -1.63
C LEU A 11 1.77 -12.81 -2.07
N THR A 12 2.32 -11.63 -2.38
CA THR A 12 3.73 -11.46 -2.76
C THR A 12 4.67 -11.84 -1.62
N LEU A 13 4.23 -11.64 -0.38
CA LEU A 13 5.02 -11.84 0.85
C LEU A 13 4.48 -12.99 1.73
N ALA A 14 3.92 -14.04 1.13
CA ALA A 14 3.26 -15.14 1.86
C ALA A 14 4.18 -15.83 2.87
N GLY A 15 5.46 -16.01 2.56
CA GLY A 15 6.45 -16.59 3.47
C GLY A 15 6.80 -15.65 4.62
N TRP A 16 6.98 -14.37 4.32
CA TRP A 16 7.20 -13.35 5.35
C TRP A 16 5.98 -13.20 6.27
N LEU A 17 4.77 -13.18 5.72
CA LEU A 17 3.53 -13.17 6.49
C LEU A 17 3.46 -14.33 7.49
N THR A 18 3.73 -15.55 7.03
CA THR A 18 3.72 -16.75 7.87
C THR A 18 4.79 -16.71 8.96
N THR A 19 5.95 -16.10 8.66
CA THR A 19 7.07 -16.01 9.62
C THR A 19 6.82 -14.95 10.69
N VAL A 20 6.22 -13.83 10.32
CA VAL A 20 6.11 -12.64 11.19
C VAL A 20 4.73 -12.53 11.84
N GLY A 21 3.66 -13.01 11.22
CA GLY A 21 2.27 -12.87 11.69
C GLY A 21 1.85 -11.40 11.88
N PRO A 22 2.08 -10.49 10.91
CA PRO A 22 1.91 -9.06 11.10
C PRO A 22 0.44 -8.63 11.17
N SER A 23 0.19 -7.42 11.66
CA SER A 23 -1.03 -6.68 11.33
C SER A 23 -0.94 -6.18 9.89
N VAL A 24 -2.00 -6.35 9.11
CA VAL A 24 -2.06 -6.01 7.68
C VAL A 24 -3.13 -4.97 7.43
N PHE A 25 -2.69 -3.82 6.93
CA PHE A 25 -3.54 -2.71 6.53
C PHE A 25 -3.77 -2.78 5.02
N VAL A 26 -5.03 -2.70 4.63
CA VAL A 26 -5.44 -2.76 3.23
C VAL A 26 -6.21 -1.49 2.91
N MET A 27 -5.68 -0.61 2.08
CA MET A 27 -6.25 0.72 1.85
C MET A 27 -7.61 0.65 1.16
N THR A 28 -7.71 -0.12 0.08
CA THR A 28 -8.96 -0.20 -0.69
C THR A 28 -9.62 -1.57 -0.58
N ASP A 29 -10.90 -1.63 -0.93
CA ASP A 29 -11.66 -2.88 -0.96
C ASP A 29 -11.34 -3.77 -2.17
N GLY A 30 -10.52 -3.29 -3.12
CA GLY A 30 -10.17 -3.99 -4.35
C GLY A 30 -11.34 -4.23 -5.29
N SER A 31 -12.41 -3.44 -5.18
CA SER A 31 -13.62 -3.62 -5.99
C SER A 31 -13.41 -3.36 -7.47
N GLY A 32 -12.45 -2.50 -7.82
CA GLY A 32 -12.10 -2.17 -9.20
C GLY A 32 -13.32 -1.81 -10.04
N GLN A 33 -13.31 -2.25 -11.30
CA GLN A 33 -14.44 -2.06 -12.23
C GLN A 33 -15.61 -3.00 -11.97
N LEU A 34 -15.36 -4.14 -11.32
CA LEU A 34 -16.38 -5.17 -11.11
C LEU A 34 -17.31 -4.84 -9.93
N GLY A 35 -16.97 -3.83 -9.12
CA GLY A 35 -17.76 -3.39 -7.97
C GLY A 35 -17.90 -4.46 -6.87
N ARG A 36 -16.99 -5.45 -6.82
CA ARG A 36 -16.98 -6.52 -5.83
C ARG A 36 -15.70 -6.48 -5.02
N SER A 37 -15.84 -6.33 -3.71
CA SER A 37 -14.71 -6.36 -2.79
C SER A 37 -13.99 -7.71 -2.82
N ARG A 38 -12.64 -7.66 -2.75
CA ARG A 38 -11.76 -8.83 -2.66
C ARG A 38 -11.31 -9.13 -1.23
N LEU A 39 -11.77 -8.38 -0.24
CA LEU A 39 -11.36 -8.50 1.16
C LEU A 39 -11.63 -9.88 1.77
N HIS A 40 -12.69 -10.57 1.33
CA HIS A 40 -12.99 -11.91 1.82
C HIS A 40 -11.85 -12.90 1.50
N SER A 41 -11.32 -12.86 0.29
CA SER A 41 -10.20 -13.72 -0.14
C SER A 41 -8.91 -13.37 0.61
N THR A 42 -8.60 -12.08 0.75
CA THR A 42 -7.47 -11.60 1.56
C THR A 42 -7.61 -12.03 3.02
N THR A 43 -8.77 -11.82 3.65
CA THR A 43 -9.00 -12.22 5.07
C THR A 43 -8.71 -13.69 5.29
N LYS A 44 -9.18 -14.55 4.38
CA LYS A 44 -8.90 -15.99 4.45
C LYS A 44 -7.41 -16.28 4.36
N GLY A 45 -6.69 -15.63 3.43
CA GLY A 45 -5.24 -15.77 3.26
C GLY A 45 -4.47 -15.33 4.51
N LEU A 46 -4.84 -14.17 5.09
CA LEU A 46 -4.20 -13.66 6.30
C LEU A 46 -4.36 -14.61 7.48
N LEU A 47 -5.57 -15.11 7.72
CA LEU A 47 -5.84 -16.07 8.80
C LEU A 47 -5.02 -17.34 8.63
N ASN A 48 -4.91 -17.87 7.43
CA ASN A 48 -4.09 -19.06 7.12
C ASN A 48 -2.60 -18.80 7.39
N ALA A 49 -2.12 -17.57 7.17
CA ALA A 49 -0.74 -17.16 7.41
C ALA A 49 -0.46 -16.77 8.87
N GLY A 50 -1.46 -16.77 9.76
CA GLY A 50 -1.31 -16.30 11.15
C GLY A 50 -1.20 -14.77 11.26
N ALA A 51 -1.51 -14.04 10.19
CA ALA A 51 -1.59 -12.59 10.17
C ALA A 51 -3.02 -12.12 10.51
N ARG A 52 -3.17 -10.84 10.83
CA ARG A 52 -4.47 -10.26 11.20
C ARG A 52 -4.75 -8.93 10.48
N PRO A 53 -6.02 -8.61 10.19
CA PRO A 53 -6.38 -7.28 9.69
C PRO A 53 -5.97 -6.18 10.67
N GLY A 54 -5.49 -5.04 10.12
CA GLY A 54 -5.31 -3.78 10.85
C GLY A 54 -6.62 -3.00 10.96
N SER A 55 -6.56 -1.77 11.48
CA SER A 55 -7.73 -0.89 11.63
C SER A 55 -8.21 -0.33 10.30
N ILE A 56 -7.31 -0.08 9.34
CA ILE A 56 -7.67 0.28 7.97
C ILE A 56 -7.74 -1.02 7.17
N TYR A 57 -8.94 -1.41 6.75
CA TYR A 57 -9.13 -2.70 6.07
C TYR A 57 -10.22 -2.61 5.00
N GLY A 58 -9.86 -1.99 3.86
CA GLY A 58 -10.76 -1.76 2.75
C GLY A 58 -11.79 -0.67 3.03
N ASP A 59 -11.42 0.34 3.80
CA ASP A 59 -12.30 1.44 4.21
C ASP A 59 -12.68 2.34 3.03
N PHE A 60 -11.90 2.28 1.96
CA PHE A 60 -12.17 3.02 0.73
C PHE A 60 -12.45 2.07 -0.42
N SER A 61 -13.44 2.37 -1.23
CA SER A 61 -13.56 1.72 -2.54
C SER A 61 -12.51 2.26 -3.51
N ASP A 62 -12.09 1.46 -4.49
CA ASP A 62 -11.18 1.91 -5.54
C ASP A 62 -11.71 3.19 -6.23
N ARG A 63 -13.03 3.29 -6.41
CA ARG A 63 -13.65 4.47 -6.98
C ARG A 63 -13.45 5.72 -6.13
N GLN A 64 -13.62 5.62 -4.80
CA GLN A 64 -13.45 6.77 -3.90
C GLN A 64 -12.02 7.31 -3.95
N VAL A 65 -11.00 6.44 -3.93
CA VAL A 65 -9.60 6.88 -3.98
C VAL A 65 -9.25 7.51 -5.33
N TYR A 66 -9.76 6.98 -6.45
CA TYR A 66 -9.58 7.59 -7.77
C TYR A 66 -10.27 8.96 -7.87
N GLU A 67 -11.47 9.10 -7.33
CA GLU A 67 -12.15 10.40 -7.29
C GLU A 67 -11.42 11.41 -6.40
N ALA A 68 -10.85 10.97 -5.27
CA ALA A 68 -10.03 11.81 -4.40
C ALA A 68 -8.78 12.32 -5.13
N MET A 69 -8.06 11.46 -5.86
CA MET A 69 -6.93 11.87 -6.69
C MET A 69 -7.33 12.91 -7.74
N LEU A 70 -8.43 12.67 -8.48
CA LEU A 70 -8.93 13.58 -9.52
C LEU A 70 -9.39 14.94 -8.98
N LYS A 71 -9.71 15.03 -7.69
CA LYS A 71 -10.19 16.25 -7.01
C LYS A 71 -9.14 16.89 -6.11
N HIS A 72 -7.95 16.30 -6.01
CA HIS A 72 -6.89 16.70 -5.07
C HIS A 72 -7.39 16.69 -3.61
N ASP A 73 -8.26 15.74 -3.26
CA ASP A 73 -8.75 15.55 -1.88
C ASP A 73 -7.66 14.88 -1.04
N VAL A 74 -6.74 15.70 -0.54
CA VAL A 74 -5.62 15.25 0.29
C VAL A 74 -6.08 14.74 1.65
N ASP A 75 -7.20 15.23 2.17
CA ASP A 75 -7.71 14.90 3.52
C ASP A 75 -8.02 13.42 3.68
N LEU A 76 -8.50 12.77 2.60
CA LEU A 76 -8.73 11.33 2.60
C LEU A 76 -7.46 10.55 2.93
N PHE A 77 -6.35 10.92 2.30
CA PHE A 77 -5.06 10.25 2.46
C PHE A 77 -4.36 10.63 3.76
N LEU A 78 -4.52 11.88 4.23
CA LEU A 78 -4.02 12.32 5.54
C LEU A 78 -4.70 11.57 6.69
N ARG A 79 -6.02 11.32 6.62
CA ARG A 79 -6.73 10.53 7.64
C ARG A 79 -6.13 9.12 7.76
N ALA A 80 -5.91 8.43 6.63
CA ALA A 80 -5.28 7.11 6.64
C ALA A 80 -3.85 7.17 7.20
N THR A 81 -3.11 8.24 6.90
CA THR A 81 -1.74 8.45 7.40
C THR A 81 -1.72 8.63 8.92
N PHE A 82 -2.60 9.46 9.48
CA PHE A 82 -2.67 9.69 10.92
C PHE A 82 -3.10 8.43 11.66
N GLU A 83 -4.11 7.71 11.18
CA GLU A 83 -4.55 6.45 11.77
C GLU A 83 -3.43 5.39 11.77
N LEU A 84 -2.71 5.26 10.67
CA LEU A 84 -1.56 4.36 10.58
C LEU A 84 -0.42 4.80 11.53
N ALA A 85 -0.15 6.10 11.63
CA ALA A 85 0.86 6.62 12.55
C ALA A 85 0.52 6.33 14.01
N ASP A 86 -0.74 6.54 14.40
CA ASP A 86 -1.23 6.21 15.74
C ASP A 86 -1.08 4.72 16.04
N TRP A 87 -1.43 3.85 15.09
CA TRP A 87 -1.23 2.41 15.25
C TRP A 87 0.25 2.05 15.43
N ILE A 88 1.13 2.60 14.61
CA ILE A 88 2.58 2.36 14.68
C ILE A 88 3.12 2.73 16.08
N VAL A 89 2.63 3.82 16.64
CA VAL A 89 3.03 4.27 17.99
C VAL A 89 2.47 3.36 19.08
N LEU A 90 1.18 3.06 19.03
CA LEU A 90 0.46 2.29 20.06
C LEU A 90 0.90 0.83 20.14
N ASP A 91 1.14 0.20 19.00
CA ASP A 91 1.57 -1.22 18.89
C ASP A 91 3.10 -1.39 18.96
N ASP A 92 3.84 -0.30 19.27
CA ASP A 92 5.30 -0.28 19.40
C ASP A 92 6.04 -0.89 18.19
N VAL A 93 5.58 -0.57 16.99
CA VAL A 93 6.05 -1.15 15.72
C VAL A 93 7.51 -0.76 15.44
N ASP A 94 8.36 -1.74 15.14
CA ASP A 94 9.77 -1.51 14.81
C ASP A 94 10.00 -1.19 13.33
N TYR A 95 9.17 -1.74 12.44
CA TYR A 95 9.27 -1.47 11.00
C TYR A 95 7.95 -1.68 10.28
N VAL A 96 7.80 -0.97 9.17
CA VAL A 96 6.67 -1.04 8.25
C VAL A 96 7.14 -1.56 6.89
N VAL A 97 6.38 -2.48 6.32
CA VAL A 97 6.58 -2.99 4.96
C VAL A 97 5.38 -2.57 4.12
N GLY A 98 5.58 -2.17 2.90
CA GLY A 98 4.45 -1.87 2.01
C GLY A 98 4.79 -1.85 0.54
N ASP A 99 3.78 -1.57 -0.28
CA ASP A 99 3.92 -1.51 -1.73
C ASP A 99 5.00 -0.51 -2.14
N SER A 100 5.79 -0.84 -3.17
CA SER A 100 6.67 0.13 -3.80
C SER A 100 5.89 1.07 -4.74
N ALA A 101 6.39 2.30 -4.87
CA ALA A 101 5.92 3.22 -5.89
C ALA A 101 6.57 2.87 -7.23
N GLU A 102 5.77 2.45 -8.21
CA GLU A 102 6.27 1.91 -9.48
C GLU A 102 5.72 2.65 -10.72
N GLY A 103 4.82 3.64 -10.53
CA GLY A 103 4.13 4.30 -11.65
C GLY A 103 3.21 3.35 -12.43
N TYR A 104 2.89 2.19 -11.87
CA TYR A 104 2.03 1.19 -12.50
C TYR A 104 0.54 1.46 -12.21
N ASN A 105 0.20 1.68 -10.95
CA ASN A 105 -1.13 2.04 -10.47
C ASN A 105 -1.00 3.24 -9.53
N PRO A 106 -1.78 4.32 -9.69
CA PRO A 106 -1.60 5.53 -8.89
C PRO A 106 -1.86 5.29 -7.40
N MET A 107 -2.70 4.30 -7.03
CA MET A 107 -2.94 3.99 -5.62
C MET A 107 -1.74 3.29 -4.95
N HIS A 108 -0.91 2.53 -5.70
CA HIS A 108 0.36 2.01 -5.15
C HIS A 108 1.28 3.16 -4.74
N ASP A 109 1.44 4.15 -5.65
CA ASP A 109 2.29 5.31 -5.42
C ASP A 109 1.77 6.16 -4.26
N VAL A 110 0.45 6.37 -4.17
CA VAL A 110 -0.20 7.09 -3.04
C VAL A 110 -0.10 6.28 -1.74
N CYS A 111 -0.26 4.97 -1.76
CA CYS A 111 -0.05 4.11 -0.60
C CYS A 111 1.37 4.29 -0.04
N ARG A 112 2.38 4.40 -0.90
CA ARG A 112 3.76 4.62 -0.49
C ARG A 112 3.97 5.93 0.26
N ILE A 113 3.34 7.04 -0.18
CA ILE A 113 3.45 8.32 0.55
C ILE A 113 2.67 8.29 1.87
N ILE A 114 1.52 7.62 1.94
CA ILE A 114 0.79 7.39 3.21
C ILE A 114 1.70 6.70 4.22
N ILE A 115 2.36 5.61 3.81
CA ILE A 115 3.30 4.88 4.68
C ILE A 115 4.46 5.78 5.10
N GLY A 116 5.07 6.49 4.15
CA GLY A 116 6.17 7.41 4.43
C GLY A 116 5.80 8.48 5.45
N GLY A 117 4.65 9.14 5.26
CA GLY A 117 4.13 10.15 6.19
C GLY A 117 3.84 9.58 7.58
N ALA A 118 3.23 8.37 7.65
CA ALA A 118 2.94 7.71 8.91
C ALA A 118 4.23 7.34 9.68
N VAL A 119 5.25 6.84 8.99
CA VAL A 119 6.56 6.51 9.58
C VAL A 119 7.28 7.77 10.08
N GLU A 120 7.24 8.89 9.32
CA GLU A 120 7.79 10.18 9.75
C GLU A 120 7.14 10.68 11.06
N LEU A 121 5.81 10.71 11.08
CA LEU A 121 5.03 11.13 12.25
C LEU A 121 5.29 10.22 13.45
N ALA A 122 5.24 8.91 13.28
CA ALA A 122 5.46 7.93 14.33
C ALA A 122 6.91 7.99 14.86
N THR A 123 7.91 8.13 13.99
CA THR A 123 9.32 8.32 14.36
C THR A 123 9.48 9.56 15.22
N ARG A 124 8.85 10.67 14.83
CA ARG A 124 8.87 11.91 15.59
C ARG A 124 8.21 11.79 16.96
N LEU A 125 7.07 11.09 17.04
CA LEU A 125 6.33 10.88 18.29
C LEU A 125 7.07 9.94 19.25
N ARG A 126 7.70 8.89 18.74
CA ARG A 126 8.43 7.90 19.55
C ARG A 126 9.84 8.33 19.92
N GLY A 127 10.41 9.31 19.21
CA GLY A 127 11.80 9.75 19.40
C GLY A 127 12.85 8.69 19.02
N ARG A 128 12.44 7.62 18.29
CA ARG A 128 13.33 6.59 17.77
C ARG A 128 12.99 6.25 16.31
N PRO A 129 13.99 5.90 15.49
CA PRO A 129 13.76 5.54 14.10
C PRO A 129 12.89 4.27 13.98
N ILE A 130 12.03 4.26 12.95
CA ILE A 130 11.20 3.13 12.56
C ILE A 130 11.65 2.71 11.16
N GLY A 131 11.90 1.41 10.97
CA GLY A 131 12.30 0.89 9.67
C GLY A 131 11.17 1.06 8.64
N ASN A 132 11.51 1.50 7.43
CA ASN A 132 10.57 1.60 6.34
C ASN A 132 11.10 0.79 5.16
N TYR A 133 10.27 -0.18 4.72
CA TYR A 133 10.62 -1.10 3.66
C TYR A 133 9.53 -1.13 2.61
N GLU A 134 9.95 -1.36 1.36
CA GLU A 134 9.03 -1.59 0.24
C GLU A 134 9.32 -2.93 -0.43
N TYR A 135 8.35 -3.48 -1.13
CA TYR A 135 8.52 -4.64 -1.98
C TYR A 135 7.89 -4.40 -3.35
N VAL A 136 8.45 -5.04 -4.37
CA VAL A 136 7.98 -4.93 -5.76
C VAL A 136 6.64 -5.64 -5.90
N VAL A 137 5.62 -4.93 -6.36
CA VAL A 137 4.27 -5.48 -6.63
C VAL A 137 4.18 -6.00 -8.05
N THR A 138 4.76 -5.26 -9.02
CA THR A 138 4.75 -5.62 -10.44
C THR A 138 6.13 -6.09 -10.92
N GLY A 139 6.18 -6.93 -11.93
CA GLY A 139 7.43 -7.44 -12.49
C GLY A 139 8.05 -8.59 -11.71
N ARG A 140 9.37 -8.79 -11.86
CA ARG A 140 10.11 -9.87 -11.19
C ARG A 140 10.47 -9.49 -9.77
N ARG A 141 10.00 -10.26 -8.83
CA ARG A 141 10.09 -10.02 -7.38
C ARG A 141 11.43 -10.38 -6.76
N ASP A 142 12.24 -11.18 -7.44
CA ASP A 142 13.56 -11.63 -6.99
C ASP A 142 14.69 -10.66 -7.31
N HIS A 143 14.41 -9.58 -8.05
CA HIS A 143 15.42 -8.58 -8.40
C HIS A 143 15.52 -7.49 -7.32
N CYS A 144 16.76 -7.14 -6.93
CA CYS A 144 16.98 -5.90 -6.20
C CYS A 144 16.62 -4.72 -7.10
N ILE A 145 15.89 -3.74 -6.55
CA ILE A 145 15.69 -2.45 -7.22
C ILE A 145 17.08 -1.82 -7.44
N ALA A 146 17.35 -1.41 -8.66
CA ALA A 146 18.65 -0.86 -9.04
C ALA A 146 19.09 0.26 -8.08
N GLY A 147 20.30 0.15 -7.53
CA GLY A 147 20.87 1.09 -6.58
C GLY A 147 20.43 0.95 -5.11
N ARG A 148 19.52 0.05 -4.78
CA ARG A 148 18.98 -0.14 -3.43
C ARG A 148 19.26 -1.52 -2.82
N CYS A 149 20.32 -2.19 -3.22
CA CYS A 149 20.64 -3.52 -2.71
C CYS A 149 21.20 -3.53 -1.29
N ALA A 150 21.80 -2.43 -0.82
CA ALA A 150 22.31 -2.30 0.55
C ALA A 150 21.16 -2.28 1.57
N GLY A 151 21.20 -3.13 2.59
CA GLY A 151 20.15 -3.22 3.61
C GLY A 151 18.89 -3.97 3.20
N THR A 152 18.83 -4.56 2.00
CA THR A 152 17.71 -5.41 1.57
C THR A 152 17.62 -6.66 2.42
N ILE A 153 16.44 -6.93 2.96
CA ILE A 153 16.10 -8.19 3.62
C ILE A 153 15.60 -9.15 2.55
N ARG A 154 16.24 -10.30 2.43
CA ARG A 154 15.90 -11.32 1.44
C ARG A 154 15.53 -12.62 2.13
N LEU A 155 14.29 -13.04 1.97
CA LEU A 155 13.79 -14.34 2.41
C LEU A 155 13.79 -15.31 1.22
N ARG A 156 14.44 -16.45 1.38
CA ARG A 156 14.38 -17.56 0.43
C ARG A 156 13.44 -18.62 0.97
N LEU A 157 12.39 -18.94 0.25
CA LEU A 157 11.44 -20.00 0.58
C LEU A 157 12.04 -21.37 0.28
N ASP A 158 11.83 -22.33 1.16
CA ASP A 158 12.04 -23.75 0.84
C ASP A 158 10.94 -24.25 -0.11
N ASP A 159 11.05 -25.49 -0.56
CA ASP A 159 10.14 -26.05 -1.56
C ASP A 159 8.70 -26.10 -1.02
N ALA A 160 8.52 -26.51 0.23
CA ALA A 160 7.19 -26.61 0.84
C ALA A 160 6.55 -25.23 1.03
N ALA A 161 7.31 -24.19 1.40
CA ALA A 161 6.81 -22.82 1.52
C ALA A 161 6.48 -22.22 0.15
N LEU A 162 7.29 -22.51 -0.88
CA LEU A 162 7.01 -22.08 -2.25
C LEU A 162 5.75 -22.74 -2.81
N GLU A 163 5.58 -24.03 -2.62
CA GLU A 163 4.37 -24.76 -3.04
C GLU A 163 3.13 -24.18 -2.36
N ARG A 164 3.18 -23.94 -1.04
CA ARG A 164 2.07 -23.29 -0.32
C ARG A 164 1.74 -21.91 -0.87
N LYS A 165 2.76 -21.05 -1.03
CA LYS A 165 2.59 -19.71 -1.60
C LYS A 165 1.88 -19.72 -2.94
N VAL A 166 2.30 -20.61 -3.83
CA VAL A 166 1.69 -20.74 -5.16
C VAL A 166 0.28 -21.29 -5.08
N ALA A 167 0.04 -22.32 -4.24
CA ALA A 167 -1.28 -22.88 -4.04
C ALA A 167 -2.27 -21.85 -3.47
N ASP A 168 -1.86 -21.07 -2.47
CA ASP A 168 -2.68 -20.00 -1.88
C ASP A 168 -2.99 -18.90 -2.90
N ALA A 169 -2.00 -18.51 -3.70
CA ALA A 169 -2.18 -17.50 -4.75
C ALA A 169 -3.13 -17.99 -5.87
N LEU A 170 -3.05 -19.25 -6.28
CA LEU A 170 -3.98 -19.86 -7.24
C LEU A 170 -5.39 -20.11 -6.66
N ALA A 171 -5.47 -20.28 -5.34
CA ALA A 171 -6.76 -20.41 -4.64
C ALA A 171 -7.45 -19.06 -4.37
N TYR A 172 -6.85 -17.93 -4.75
CA TYR A 172 -7.43 -16.60 -4.68
C TYR A 172 -8.27 -16.34 -5.94
N PRO A 173 -9.63 -16.47 -5.90
CA PRO A 173 -10.44 -16.58 -7.12
C PRO A 173 -10.31 -15.39 -8.06
N GLU A 174 -10.17 -14.18 -7.50
CA GLU A 174 -10.14 -12.93 -8.26
C GLU A 174 -8.79 -12.69 -8.96
N LEU A 175 -7.73 -13.37 -8.54
CA LEU A 175 -6.37 -13.20 -9.06
C LEU A 175 -5.78 -14.47 -9.68
N ALA A 176 -6.45 -15.62 -9.56
CA ALA A 176 -5.93 -16.91 -10.03
C ALA A 176 -5.48 -16.88 -11.50
N GLY A 177 -6.21 -16.19 -12.36
CA GLY A 177 -5.84 -16.04 -13.79
C GLY A 177 -4.57 -15.23 -14.01
N GLU A 178 -4.37 -14.15 -13.23
CA GLU A 178 -3.16 -13.32 -13.29
C GLU A 178 -1.95 -14.06 -12.73
N VAL A 179 -2.16 -14.80 -11.63
CA VAL A 179 -1.12 -15.65 -11.01
C VAL A 179 -0.67 -16.73 -11.97
N ASP A 180 -1.59 -17.44 -12.59
CA ASP A 180 -1.30 -18.49 -13.56
C ASP A 180 -0.56 -17.92 -14.79
N ALA A 181 -0.94 -16.75 -15.29
CA ALA A 181 -0.23 -16.07 -16.37
C ALA A 181 1.19 -15.67 -15.97
N ALA A 182 1.38 -15.18 -14.72
CA ALA A 182 2.70 -14.84 -14.20
C ALA A 182 3.60 -16.07 -14.06
N ILE A 183 3.07 -17.19 -13.55
CA ILE A 183 3.79 -18.46 -13.44
C ILE A 183 4.22 -18.96 -14.82
N ARG A 184 3.33 -18.90 -15.84
CA ARG A 184 3.69 -19.29 -17.20
C ARG A 184 4.77 -18.43 -17.83
N ARG A 185 4.78 -17.13 -17.53
CA ARG A 185 5.76 -16.17 -18.06
C ARG A 185 7.12 -16.29 -17.39
N ASP A 186 7.16 -16.33 -16.06
CA ASP A 186 8.36 -16.16 -15.26
C ASP A 186 8.85 -17.46 -14.59
N GLY A 187 8.02 -18.49 -14.56
CA GLY A 187 8.25 -19.74 -13.83
C GLY A 187 7.96 -19.60 -12.33
N ILE A 188 7.71 -20.75 -11.68
CA ILE A 188 7.41 -20.83 -10.25
C ILE A 188 8.56 -20.32 -9.38
N GLU A 189 9.80 -20.54 -9.83
CA GLU A 189 11.02 -20.14 -9.12
C GLU A 189 11.16 -18.63 -8.94
N ALA A 190 10.53 -17.82 -9.80
CA ALA A 190 10.49 -16.37 -9.64
C ALA A 190 9.79 -15.93 -8.33
N SER A 191 8.94 -16.79 -7.75
CA SER A 191 8.25 -16.56 -6.49
C SER A 191 9.00 -17.05 -5.25
N ARG A 192 10.18 -17.67 -5.41
CA ARG A 192 10.99 -18.26 -4.32
C ARG A 192 11.60 -17.22 -3.40
N TYR A 193 11.80 -16.01 -3.87
CA TYR A 193 12.41 -14.96 -3.09
C TYR A 193 11.40 -13.86 -2.77
N GLU A 194 11.45 -13.40 -1.52
CA GLU A 194 10.72 -12.23 -1.05
C GLU A 194 11.76 -11.21 -0.58
N CYS A 195 11.74 -10.03 -1.19
CA CYS A 195 12.74 -8.99 -0.97
C CYS A 195 12.06 -7.75 -0.39
N LEU A 196 12.55 -7.28 0.76
CA LEU A 196 12.15 -6.04 1.39
C LEU A 196 13.30 -5.05 1.24
N HIS A 197 13.05 -3.95 0.55
CA HIS A 197 14.05 -2.93 0.27
C HIS A 197 13.87 -1.74 1.21
N PRO A 198 14.92 -1.28 1.91
CA PRO A 198 14.80 -0.06 2.70
C PRO A 198 14.52 1.12 1.78
N VAL A 199 13.61 1.99 2.21
CA VAL A 199 13.17 3.14 1.45
C VAL A 199 13.17 4.41 2.30
N ASP A 200 13.52 5.53 1.69
CA ASP A 200 13.36 6.85 2.31
C ASP A 200 11.88 7.18 2.49
N ASN A 201 11.52 7.73 3.65
CA ASN A 201 10.11 8.02 3.95
C ASN A 201 9.49 9.03 2.96
N ARG A 202 10.30 9.94 2.42
CA ARG A 202 9.86 10.94 1.43
C ARG A 202 9.99 10.48 -0.02
N MET A 203 10.33 9.21 -0.22
CA MET A 203 10.42 8.64 -1.56
C MET A 203 9.05 8.67 -2.23
N SER A 204 9.02 9.23 -3.42
CA SER A 204 7.91 9.16 -4.35
C SER A 204 8.41 8.72 -5.72
N TRP A 205 7.56 8.04 -6.47
CA TRP A 205 7.85 7.73 -7.86
C TRP A 205 7.66 8.98 -8.72
N THR A 206 8.58 9.20 -9.63
CA THR A 206 8.48 10.28 -10.63
C THR A 206 8.74 9.69 -12.00
N PRO A 207 7.99 10.08 -13.05
CA PRO A 207 8.27 9.62 -14.40
C PRO A 207 9.67 10.11 -14.85
N ALA A 208 10.34 9.31 -15.68
CA ALA A 208 11.51 9.76 -16.40
C ALA A 208 11.16 11.00 -17.26
N GLU A 209 12.16 11.82 -17.59
CA GLU A 209 11.95 13.03 -18.39
C GLU A 209 11.21 12.69 -19.70
N GLY A 210 10.07 13.32 -19.94
CA GLY A 210 9.19 13.08 -21.08
C GLY A 210 8.41 11.77 -21.06
N GLY A 211 8.55 10.93 -20.00
CA GLY A 211 7.83 9.68 -19.84
C GLY A 211 6.45 9.87 -19.19
N LYS A 212 5.57 8.89 -19.41
CA LYS A 212 4.29 8.76 -18.70
C LYS A 212 4.30 7.52 -17.82
N PRO A 213 3.63 7.56 -16.65
CA PRO A 213 3.40 6.34 -15.88
C PRO A 213 2.43 5.40 -16.61
N HIS A 214 2.56 4.10 -16.35
CA HIS A 214 1.69 3.10 -16.96
C HIS A 214 0.20 3.38 -16.71
N TYR A 215 -0.18 3.83 -15.49
CA TYR A 215 -1.57 4.13 -15.17
C TYR A 215 -2.15 5.28 -16.01
N GLU A 216 -1.32 6.24 -16.45
CA GLU A 216 -1.76 7.34 -17.31
C GLU A 216 -2.03 6.84 -18.73
N GLU A 217 -1.10 6.08 -19.31
CA GLU A 217 -1.27 5.46 -20.63
C GLU A 217 -2.48 4.52 -20.67
N HIS A 218 -2.59 3.66 -19.64
CA HIS A 218 -3.74 2.77 -19.48
C HIS A 218 -5.05 3.54 -19.35
N GLY A 219 -5.09 4.56 -18.48
CA GLY A 219 -6.26 5.40 -18.27
C GLY A 219 -6.70 6.12 -19.53
N GLU A 220 -5.77 6.71 -20.30
CA GLU A 220 -6.05 7.36 -21.59
C GLU A 220 -6.65 6.37 -22.59
N SER A 221 -6.11 5.16 -22.68
CA SER A 221 -6.66 4.08 -23.52
C SER A 221 -8.09 3.70 -23.11
N ARG A 222 -8.36 3.68 -21.79
CA ARG A 222 -9.72 3.40 -21.27
C ARG A 222 -10.70 4.53 -21.57
N VAL A 223 -10.27 5.78 -21.50
CA VAL A 223 -11.09 6.94 -21.91
C VAL A 223 -11.38 6.88 -23.41
N ALA A 224 -10.37 6.63 -24.24
CA ALA A 224 -10.54 6.51 -25.69
C ALA A 224 -11.51 5.38 -26.10
N SER A 225 -11.56 4.30 -25.32
CA SER A 225 -12.51 3.19 -25.51
C SER A 225 -13.88 3.39 -24.86
N GLY A 226 -14.16 4.55 -24.28
CA GLY A 226 -15.43 4.89 -23.62
C GLY A 226 -15.68 4.16 -22.29
N LYS A 227 -14.66 3.50 -21.73
CA LYS A 227 -14.78 2.76 -20.46
C LYS A 227 -14.60 3.65 -19.23
N TYR A 228 -13.81 4.70 -19.35
CA TYR A 228 -13.60 5.71 -18.32
C TYR A 228 -14.06 7.07 -18.81
N GLN A 229 -14.52 7.92 -17.89
CA GLN A 229 -14.85 9.32 -18.20
C GLN A 229 -13.60 10.21 -18.15
N ARG A 230 -12.68 9.92 -17.24
CA ARG A 230 -11.44 10.68 -17.01
C ARG A 230 -10.31 9.71 -16.65
N SER A 231 -9.07 10.15 -16.94
CA SER A 231 -7.85 9.47 -16.56
C SER A 231 -7.13 10.25 -15.46
N VAL A 232 -6.56 9.54 -14.48
CA VAL A 232 -5.60 10.13 -13.54
C VAL A 232 -4.31 10.37 -14.30
N ARG A 233 -3.74 11.57 -14.20
CA ARG A 233 -2.49 11.98 -14.81
C ARG A 233 -1.50 12.43 -13.77
N TYR A 234 -0.23 12.08 -13.96
CA TYR A 234 0.80 12.40 -12.98
C TYR A 234 0.92 13.90 -12.73
N ALA A 235 1.16 14.68 -13.79
CA ALA A 235 1.41 16.11 -13.69
C ALA A 235 0.18 16.90 -13.20
N GLU A 236 -1.03 16.45 -13.59
CA GLU A 236 -2.26 17.19 -13.28
C GLU A 236 -2.83 16.81 -11.90
N HIS A 237 -2.66 15.55 -11.46
CA HIS A 237 -3.36 15.04 -10.28
C HIS A 237 -2.41 14.54 -9.19
N ILE A 238 -1.39 13.74 -9.55
CA ILE A 238 -0.56 13.06 -8.55
C ILE A 238 0.53 13.97 -8.00
N ALA A 239 1.24 14.71 -8.84
CA ALA A 239 2.30 15.61 -8.38
C ALA A 239 1.76 16.73 -7.46
N PRO A 240 0.65 17.44 -7.79
CA PRO A 240 0.05 18.41 -6.87
C PRO A 240 -0.46 17.77 -5.58
N LEU A 241 -1.05 16.57 -5.65
CA LEU A 241 -1.49 15.83 -4.47
C LEU A 241 -0.32 15.51 -3.53
N TYR A 242 0.82 15.07 -4.09
CA TYR A 242 2.04 14.80 -3.33
C TYR A 242 2.58 16.06 -2.64
N ALA A 243 2.60 17.19 -3.37
CA ALA A 243 3.06 18.45 -2.82
C ALA A 243 2.20 18.87 -1.62
N ALA A 244 0.87 18.88 -1.79
CA ALA A 244 -0.06 19.22 -0.72
C ALA A 244 0.03 18.23 0.47
N PHE A 245 0.17 16.93 0.20
CA PHE A 245 0.32 15.92 1.23
C PHE A 245 1.56 16.19 2.11
N TRP A 246 2.73 16.38 1.50
CA TRP A 246 3.98 16.60 2.24
C TRP A 246 4.06 17.97 2.92
N GLU A 247 3.39 19.00 2.39
CA GLU A 247 3.20 20.27 3.06
C GLU A 247 2.47 20.09 4.40
N ASN A 248 1.31 19.42 4.37
CA ASN A 248 0.53 19.10 5.59
C ASN A 248 1.32 18.26 6.60
N ILE A 249 2.02 17.21 6.14
CA ILE A 249 2.86 16.39 7.03
C ILE A 249 3.98 17.23 7.66
N SER A 250 4.63 18.12 6.89
CA SER A 250 5.68 18.99 7.40
C SER A 250 5.16 19.97 8.45
N GLU A 251 3.98 20.57 8.22
CA GLU A 251 3.32 21.43 9.24
C GLU A 251 3.05 20.66 10.53
N CYS A 252 2.58 19.39 10.44
CA CYS A 252 2.38 18.55 11.61
C CYS A 252 3.69 18.24 12.35
N LEU A 253 4.79 18.03 11.64
CA LEU A 253 6.10 17.76 12.24
C LEU A 253 6.69 18.98 12.93
N ASP A 254 6.47 20.18 12.41
CA ASP A 254 6.96 21.45 12.93
C ASP A 254 6.12 21.97 14.11
N ALA A 255 4.86 21.52 14.25
CA ALA A 255 3.97 21.95 15.33
C ALA A 255 4.52 21.56 16.72
N PRO A 256 4.40 22.44 17.75
CA PRO A 256 4.78 22.10 19.13
C PRO A 256 4.02 20.87 19.64
N ALA A 257 4.69 20.04 20.46
CA ALA A 257 4.15 18.77 20.97
C ALA A 257 2.77 18.91 21.66
N ALA A 258 2.48 20.05 22.28
CA ALA A 258 1.21 20.31 22.97
C ALA A 258 0.00 20.49 22.04
N SER A 259 0.20 20.89 20.77
CA SER A 259 -0.89 21.12 19.81
C SER A 259 -1.33 19.84 19.07
N ARG A 260 -0.59 18.74 19.20
CA ARG A 260 -0.75 17.53 18.38
C ARG A 260 -1.83 16.58 18.86
N MET A 261 -2.16 16.58 20.15
CA MET A 261 -3.22 15.74 20.72
C MET A 261 -4.64 16.24 20.39
N VAL A 262 -4.78 17.50 19.97
CA VAL A 262 -6.10 18.11 19.67
C VAL A 262 -6.51 17.84 18.23
N GLY A 263 -5.56 17.69 17.29
CA GLY A 263 -5.84 17.41 15.87
C GLY A 263 -6.43 16.00 15.62
N ALA A 264 -5.94 15.00 16.34
CA ALA A 264 -6.43 13.63 16.24
C ALA A 264 -7.86 13.47 16.83
N SER A 265 -8.20 14.22 17.90
CA SER A 265 -9.52 14.18 18.53
C SER A 265 -10.60 14.98 17.79
N SER A 266 -10.26 16.02 17.03
CA SER A 266 -11.23 16.86 16.35
C SER A 266 -11.76 16.26 15.04
N LEU A 267 -11.04 15.31 14.44
CA LEU A 267 -11.51 14.56 13.26
C LEU A 267 -12.40 13.35 13.60
N GLN A 268 -12.46 12.92 14.89
CA GLN A 268 -13.30 11.81 15.34
C GLN A 268 -14.77 12.18 15.66
N MET A 269 -15.17 13.45 15.62
CA MET A 269 -16.52 13.88 16.02
C MET A 269 -17.55 13.89 14.87
N GLY A 270 -17.31 13.16 13.78
CA GLY A 270 -18.24 12.98 12.65
C GLY A 270 -18.68 11.53 12.45
N GLY A 271 -19.52 10.98 13.35
CA GLY A 271 -20.41 9.88 13.04
C GLY A 271 -19.97 8.45 13.35
N ARG A 272 -20.46 7.93 14.50
CA ARG A 272 -21.17 6.64 14.60
C ARG A 272 -21.84 6.52 15.97
N GLN A 273 -23.10 6.82 16.03
CA GLN A 273 -23.97 6.27 17.08
C GLN A 273 -24.21 4.79 16.77
N ILE A 274 -23.60 3.91 17.54
CA ILE A 274 -23.99 2.50 17.60
C ILE A 274 -25.22 2.45 18.51
N ARG A 275 -26.40 2.09 17.98
CA ARG A 275 -27.56 1.68 18.79
C ARG A 275 -27.41 0.23 19.18
N PRO A 276 -27.59 -0.13 20.45
CA PRO A 276 -27.63 -1.52 20.87
C PRO A 276 -29.06 -2.07 20.65
N SER A 277 -29.15 -3.23 20.04
CA SER A 277 -30.22 -4.23 20.25
C SER A 277 -29.76 -5.57 19.70
#